data_20c24262b194a011b3d7ffa06f494da5
#
_entry.id   20c24262b194a011b3d7ffa06f494da5
#
_cell.length_a   1.000
_cell.length_b   1.000
_cell.length_c   1.000
_cell.angle_alpha   90.00
_cell.angle_beta   90.00
_cell.angle_gamma   90.00
#
_symmetry.space_group_name_H-M   'P 1'
#
loop_
_entity.id
_entity.type
_entity.pdbx_description
1 polymer ?
#
loop_
_entity_poly.entity_id
_entity_poly.type
_entity_poly.pdbx_seq_one_letter_code
_entity_poly.pdbx_strand_id
1 'polypeptide(L)'
;MITDKRIIYITGRGGDANKGLGAYLKTIDPNRIGLSVNSIFMALSFEQQLAVIHDLLGRFDGPNTSIIANSYGAYLLTSALIDKPAIASQVLLLSPALGLTIVEEEMFYSRPPNQRLWSEALEQGRMTKPSYLAVCAGELDAGSCSPIMVRKFSELINVD
;
A
#
# COMPACT_ATOMS: atom_id res chain seq x y z
N MET A 1 -13.91 27.22 -6.76
CA MET A 1 -14.01 26.12 -5.77
C MET A 1 -12.63 25.49 -5.61
N ILE A 2 -12.03 25.62 -4.48
CA ILE A 2 -10.82 24.90 -4.15
C ILE A 2 -11.26 23.45 -3.96
N THR A 3 -10.95 22.60 -4.92
CA THR A 3 -11.13 21.15 -4.70
C THR A 3 -10.19 20.77 -3.58
N ASP A 4 -10.73 20.40 -2.43
CA ASP A 4 -9.97 19.93 -1.26
C ASP A 4 -9.28 18.60 -1.61
N LYS A 5 -8.20 18.70 -2.38
CA LYS A 5 -7.33 17.56 -2.68
C LYS A 5 -6.61 17.18 -1.40
N ARG A 6 -6.68 15.92 -1.04
CA ARG A 6 -6.02 15.38 0.16
C ARG A 6 -5.01 14.32 -0.23
N ILE A 7 -3.86 14.35 0.39
CA ILE A 7 -2.85 13.31 0.27
C ILE A 7 -2.80 12.51 1.58
N ILE A 8 -2.84 11.18 1.45
CA ILE A 8 -2.50 10.24 2.52
C ILE A 8 -1.19 9.57 2.12
N TYR A 9 -0.20 9.60 2.99
CA TYR A 9 1.07 8.93 2.78
C TYR A 9 1.32 7.87 3.84
N ILE A 10 1.48 6.62 3.41
CA ILE A 10 1.78 5.47 4.26
C ILE A 10 3.21 5.03 3.95
N THR A 11 4.10 5.09 4.94
CA THR A 11 5.52 4.76 4.75
C THR A 11 5.74 3.26 4.64
N GLY A 12 6.92 2.86 4.17
CA GLY A 12 7.46 1.52 4.38
C GLY A 12 7.85 1.28 5.84
N ARG A 13 8.22 0.03 6.15
CA ARG A 13 8.69 -0.37 7.49
C ARG A 13 9.88 0.48 7.94
N GLY A 14 9.82 1.00 9.16
CA GLY A 14 10.82 1.87 9.74
C GLY A 14 10.77 3.32 9.24
N GLY A 15 9.79 3.65 8.39
CA GLY A 15 9.68 4.99 7.80
C GLY A 15 9.09 6.03 8.75
N ASP A 16 9.46 7.28 8.48
CA ASP A 16 8.91 8.46 9.12
C ASP A 16 8.20 9.32 8.07
N ALA A 17 6.90 9.49 8.22
CA ALA A 17 6.08 10.25 7.29
C ALA A 17 6.43 11.74 7.22
N ASN A 18 7.28 12.25 8.09
CA ASN A 18 7.75 13.64 8.08
C ASN A 18 9.13 13.81 7.45
N LYS A 19 9.73 12.73 6.92
CA LYS A 19 11.06 12.76 6.28
C LYS A 19 10.98 12.30 4.83
N GLY A 20 12.03 12.59 4.06
CA GLY A 20 12.15 12.15 2.68
C GLY A 20 10.93 12.51 1.84
N LEU A 21 10.32 11.51 1.19
CA LEU A 21 9.12 11.70 0.37
C LEU A 21 7.99 12.36 1.17
N GLY A 22 7.81 11.97 2.43
CA GLY A 22 6.79 12.57 3.29
C GLY A 22 6.99 14.06 3.52
N ALA A 23 8.23 14.52 3.74
CA ALA A 23 8.56 15.93 3.84
C ALA A 23 8.25 16.67 2.52
N TYR A 24 8.60 16.08 1.39
CA TYR A 24 8.29 16.64 0.06
C TYR A 24 6.78 16.75 -0.16
N LEU A 25 6.01 15.71 0.12
CA LEU A 25 4.56 15.72 -0.02
C LEU A 25 3.89 16.79 0.84
N LYS A 26 4.50 17.13 1.99
CA LYS A 26 4.02 18.22 2.84
C LYS A 26 4.18 19.60 2.20
N THR A 27 5.10 19.77 1.25
CA THR A 27 5.21 21.02 0.49
C THR A 27 4.10 21.15 -0.55
N ILE A 28 3.54 20.02 -1.02
CA ILE A 28 2.45 19.98 -1.99
C ILE A 28 1.10 20.12 -1.28
N ASP A 29 0.91 19.39 -0.19
CA ASP A 29 -0.28 19.43 0.66
C ASP A 29 0.15 19.58 2.13
N PRO A 30 0.13 20.80 2.66
CA PRO A 30 0.48 21.04 4.08
C PRO A 30 -0.41 20.29 5.08
N ASN A 31 -1.64 19.95 4.68
CA ASN A 31 -2.62 19.24 5.47
C ASN A 31 -2.62 17.72 5.22
N ARG A 32 -1.63 17.21 4.47
CA ARG A 32 -1.54 15.78 4.21
C ARG A 32 -1.57 14.95 5.49
N ILE A 33 -2.10 13.76 5.39
CA ILE A 33 -2.10 12.78 6.47
C ILE A 33 -0.92 11.84 6.25
N GLY A 34 -0.05 11.71 7.25
CA GLY A 34 1.09 10.80 7.21
C GLY A 34 0.94 9.68 8.24
N LEU A 35 1.08 8.44 7.81
CA LEU A 35 1.19 7.27 8.68
C LEU A 35 2.63 6.76 8.65
N SER A 36 3.33 6.91 9.76
CA SER A 36 4.67 6.37 9.94
C SER A 36 4.59 4.91 10.41
N VAL A 37 5.04 3.99 9.56
CA VAL A 37 5.16 2.56 9.88
C VAL A 37 6.48 2.32 10.63
N ASN A 38 6.63 3.01 11.76
CA ASN A 38 7.80 2.99 12.62
C ASN A 38 7.76 1.83 13.62
N SER A 39 8.73 1.76 14.54
CA SER A 39 8.82 0.70 15.54
C SER A 39 7.60 0.61 16.45
N ILE A 40 6.97 1.74 16.80
CA ILE A 40 5.76 1.78 17.63
C ILE A 40 4.59 1.15 16.88
N PHE A 41 4.39 1.52 15.61
CA PHE A 41 3.35 0.94 14.77
C PHE A 41 3.60 -0.56 14.54
N MET A 42 4.86 -0.95 14.31
CA MET A 42 5.24 -2.34 14.09
C MET A 42 5.10 -3.23 15.34
N ALA A 43 5.00 -2.65 16.53
CA ALA A 43 4.70 -3.39 17.77
C ALA A 43 3.22 -3.80 17.88
N LEU A 44 2.33 -3.21 17.07
CA LEU A 44 0.93 -3.64 16.98
C LEU A 44 0.82 -5.02 16.33
N SER A 45 -0.22 -5.78 16.66
CA SER A 45 -0.56 -6.98 15.90
C SER A 45 -0.94 -6.62 14.47
N PHE A 46 -0.85 -7.57 13.53
CA PHE A 46 -1.23 -7.31 12.14
C PHE A 46 -2.69 -6.87 12.01
N GLU A 47 -3.60 -7.45 12.79
CA GLU A 47 -5.00 -7.04 12.83
C GLU A 47 -5.18 -5.60 13.32
N GLN A 48 -4.42 -5.19 14.33
CA GLN A 48 -4.41 -3.81 14.80
C GLN A 48 -3.83 -2.85 13.76
N GLN A 49 -2.78 -3.26 13.03
CA GLN A 49 -2.23 -2.49 11.92
C GLN A 49 -3.29 -2.29 10.83
N LEU A 50 -4.01 -3.34 10.44
CA LEU A 50 -5.10 -3.25 9.47
C LEU A 50 -6.26 -2.38 9.98
N ALA A 51 -6.57 -2.42 11.27
CA ALA A 51 -7.61 -1.56 11.86
C ALA A 51 -7.26 -0.07 11.70
N VAL A 52 -5.99 0.30 11.84
CA VAL A 52 -5.53 1.68 11.57
C VAL A 52 -5.75 2.07 10.11
N ILE A 53 -5.43 1.18 9.15
CA ILE A 53 -5.67 1.45 7.72
C ILE A 53 -7.18 1.58 7.45
N HIS A 54 -8.00 0.68 7.99
CA HIS A 54 -9.46 0.76 7.83
C HIS A 54 -10.04 2.06 8.40
N ASP A 55 -9.53 2.53 9.54
CA ASP A 55 -9.95 3.82 10.12
C ASP A 55 -9.57 5.00 9.20
N LEU A 56 -8.34 4.99 8.65
CA LEU A 56 -7.91 6.00 7.67
C LEU A 56 -8.82 6.01 6.43
N LEU A 57 -9.11 4.84 5.87
CA LEU A 57 -9.99 4.72 4.70
C LEU A 57 -11.41 5.18 5.06
N GLY A 58 -11.94 4.74 6.20
CA GLY A 58 -13.28 5.11 6.65
C GLY A 58 -13.49 6.61 6.85
N ARG A 59 -12.42 7.34 7.21
CA ARG A 59 -12.49 8.79 7.44
C ARG A 59 -12.22 9.61 6.18
N PHE A 60 -11.39 9.13 5.28
CA PHE A 60 -10.76 9.98 4.26
C PHE A 60 -10.90 9.46 2.84
N ASP A 61 -11.51 8.27 2.63
CA ASP A 61 -11.76 7.79 1.27
C ASP A 61 -12.66 8.74 0.50
N GLY A 62 -12.29 9.03 -0.73
CA GLY A 62 -13.08 9.89 -1.60
C GLY A 62 -12.37 10.20 -2.92
N PRO A 63 -13.11 10.69 -3.92
CA PRO A 63 -12.58 10.94 -5.27
C PRO A 63 -11.49 12.02 -5.32
N ASN A 64 -11.40 12.87 -4.30
CA ASN A 64 -10.38 13.91 -4.17
C ASN A 64 -9.21 13.49 -3.27
N THR A 65 -9.18 12.25 -2.81
CA THR A 65 -8.12 11.70 -1.99
C THR A 65 -7.14 10.89 -2.84
N SER A 66 -5.86 11.18 -2.69
CA SER A 66 -4.75 10.40 -3.26
C SER A 66 -4.02 9.69 -2.14
N ILE A 67 -3.90 8.37 -2.23
CA ILE A 67 -3.18 7.54 -1.27
C ILE A 67 -1.86 7.09 -1.90
N ILE A 68 -0.76 7.46 -1.29
CA ILE A 68 0.58 7.01 -1.67
C ILE A 68 1.07 6.04 -0.60
N ALA A 69 1.32 4.80 -0.98
CA ALA A 69 1.78 3.77 -0.06
C ALA A 69 3.08 3.13 -0.55
N ASN A 70 4.08 3.08 0.33
CA ASN A 70 5.41 2.59 0.00
C ASN A 70 5.71 1.25 0.69
N SER A 71 6.29 0.32 -0.04
CA SER A 71 6.82 -0.95 0.46
C SER A 71 5.82 -1.70 1.35
N TYR A 72 6.12 -1.91 2.64
CA TYR A 72 5.22 -2.57 3.58
C TYR A 72 3.91 -1.78 3.81
N GLY A 73 3.94 -0.44 3.70
CA GLY A 73 2.72 0.38 3.71
C GLY A 73 1.76 0.02 2.58
N ALA A 74 2.29 -0.30 1.39
CA ALA A 74 1.49 -0.80 0.27
C ALA A 74 0.90 -2.19 0.55
N TYR A 75 1.65 -3.07 1.22
CA TYR A 75 1.16 -4.37 1.66
C TYR A 75 0.00 -4.24 2.65
N LEU A 76 0.10 -3.32 3.61
CA LEU A 76 -0.96 -3.02 4.56
C LEU A 76 -2.22 -2.50 3.84
N LEU A 77 -2.04 -1.56 2.93
CA LEU A 77 -3.16 -0.99 2.17
C LEU A 77 -3.88 -2.07 1.35
N THR A 78 -3.15 -2.86 0.57
CA THR A 78 -3.75 -3.92 -0.25
C THR A 78 -4.38 -5.02 0.60
N SER A 79 -3.77 -5.36 1.74
CA SER A 79 -4.39 -6.28 2.71
C SER A 79 -5.72 -5.76 3.26
N ALA A 80 -5.79 -4.45 3.52
CA ALA A 80 -7.02 -3.82 4.01
C ALA A 80 -8.15 -3.77 2.97
N LEU A 81 -7.85 -3.98 1.68
CA LEU A 81 -8.82 -4.02 0.60
C LEU A 81 -9.40 -5.43 0.34
N ILE A 82 -8.91 -6.45 1.03
CA ILE A 82 -9.44 -7.82 0.90
C ILE A 82 -10.86 -7.88 1.46
N ASP A 83 -11.79 -8.41 0.66
CA ASP A 83 -13.20 -8.57 1.01
C ASP A 83 -13.89 -7.25 1.46
N LYS A 84 -13.44 -6.12 0.95
CA LYS A 84 -13.98 -4.78 1.23
C LYS A 84 -14.59 -4.15 -0.01
N PRO A 85 -15.51 -3.18 0.16
CA PRO A 85 -15.99 -2.37 -0.95
C PRO A 85 -14.85 -1.62 -1.65
N ALA A 86 -15.07 -1.28 -2.93
CA ALA A 86 -14.14 -0.45 -3.68
C ALA A 86 -14.01 0.94 -3.02
N ILE A 87 -12.77 1.43 -2.94
CA ILE A 87 -12.50 2.80 -2.49
C ILE A 87 -12.51 3.77 -3.68
N ALA A 88 -12.95 4.99 -3.42
CA ALA A 88 -13.03 6.05 -4.43
C ALA A 88 -11.70 6.80 -4.60
N SER A 89 -10.77 6.65 -3.67
CA SER A 89 -9.46 7.29 -3.70
C SER A 89 -8.59 6.79 -4.85
N GLN A 90 -7.73 7.68 -5.35
CA GLN A 90 -6.65 7.33 -6.27
C GLN A 90 -5.49 6.73 -5.47
N VAL A 91 -4.93 5.62 -5.93
CA VAL A 91 -3.86 4.92 -5.22
C VAL A 91 -2.61 4.84 -6.07
N LEU A 92 -1.47 5.19 -5.45
CA LEU A 92 -0.13 4.97 -5.99
C LEU A 92 0.64 4.06 -5.03
N LEU A 93 1.01 2.88 -5.50
CA LEU A 93 1.90 1.97 -4.79
C LEU A 93 3.33 2.15 -5.29
N LEU A 94 4.25 2.43 -4.36
CA LEU A 94 5.67 2.63 -4.64
C LEU A 94 6.47 1.47 -4.08
N SER A 95 7.22 0.78 -4.95
CA SER A 95 8.02 -0.40 -4.57
C SER A 95 7.28 -1.30 -3.58
N PRO A 96 6.05 -1.74 -3.92
CA PRO A 96 5.18 -2.40 -2.96
C PRO A 96 5.75 -3.74 -2.51
N ALA A 97 5.72 -4.01 -1.21
CA ALA A 97 5.88 -5.37 -0.73
C ALA A 97 4.64 -6.17 -1.12
N LEU A 98 4.83 -7.25 -1.85
CA LEU A 98 3.75 -8.07 -2.41
C LEU A 98 3.80 -9.47 -1.78
N GLY A 99 2.66 -9.98 -1.40
CA GLY A 99 2.51 -11.31 -0.79
C GLY A 99 2.43 -12.45 -1.81
N LEU A 100 2.95 -12.27 -3.01
CA LEU A 100 2.92 -13.32 -4.06
C LEU A 100 3.93 -14.44 -3.78
N THR A 101 3.50 -15.67 -4.01
CA THR A 101 4.32 -16.90 -3.89
C THR A 101 4.76 -17.37 -5.28
N ILE A 102 5.56 -16.56 -6.00
CA ILE A 102 5.94 -16.94 -7.37
C ILE A 102 7.24 -17.74 -7.41
N VAL A 103 8.19 -17.46 -6.50
CA VAL A 103 9.44 -18.22 -6.39
C VAL A 103 9.88 -18.26 -4.93
N GLU A 104 9.97 -19.47 -4.34
CA GLU A 104 10.42 -19.64 -2.95
C GLU A 104 11.84 -19.09 -2.70
N GLU A 105 12.71 -19.12 -3.71
CA GLU A 105 14.10 -18.71 -3.63
C GLU A 105 14.32 -17.19 -3.56
N GLU A 106 13.43 -16.39 -4.15
CA GLU A 106 13.52 -14.92 -4.15
C GLU A 106 12.83 -14.27 -2.93
N MET A 107 12.08 -15.03 -2.15
CA MET A 107 11.31 -14.53 -1.02
C MET A 107 12.06 -14.54 0.31
N PHE A 108 13.37 -14.63 0.29
CA PHE A 108 14.22 -14.89 1.46
C PHE A 108 14.23 -13.78 2.53
N TYR A 109 13.70 -12.59 2.31
CA TYR A 109 13.98 -11.45 3.20
C TYR A 109 12.85 -10.91 4.06
N SER A 110 11.63 -11.31 3.90
CA SER A 110 10.55 -11.14 4.90
C SER A 110 9.22 -11.58 4.31
N ARG A 111 8.73 -12.73 4.73
CA ARG A 111 7.35 -13.09 4.45
C ARG A 111 6.47 -12.11 5.23
N PRO A 112 5.68 -11.26 4.54
CA PRO A 112 4.77 -10.39 5.25
C PRO A 112 3.70 -11.23 5.99
N PRO A 113 3.12 -10.70 7.06
CA PRO A 113 2.06 -11.40 7.81
C PRO A 113 0.90 -11.81 6.90
N ASN A 114 0.36 -13.01 7.11
CA ASN A 114 -0.78 -13.57 6.35
C ASN A 114 -0.56 -13.63 4.83
N GLN A 115 0.68 -13.77 4.38
CA GLN A 115 1.05 -13.78 2.97
C GLN A 115 0.22 -14.77 2.14
N ARG A 116 -0.03 -15.96 2.64
CA ARG A 116 -0.82 -16.97 1.94
C ARG A 116 -2.26 -16.48 1.69
N LEU A 117 -2.90 -15.92 2.72
CA LEU A 117 -4.25 -15.37 2.60
C LEU A 117 -4.30 -14.19 1.61
N TRP A 118 -3.25 -13.35 1.63
CA TRP A 118 -3.11 -12.24 0.70
C TRP A 118 -3.01 -12.72 -0.75
N SER A 119 -2.14 -13.70 -1.01
CA SER A 119 -1.97 -14.28 -2.35
C SER A 119 -3.25 -14.95 -2.85
N GLU A 120 -3.88 -15.78 -2.02
CA GLU A 120 -5.15 -16.42 -2.34
C GLU A 120 -6.27 -15.40 -2.63
N ALA A 121 -6.36 -14.33 -1.84
CA ALA A 121 -7.35 -13.28 -2.06
C ALA A 121 -7.15 -12.55 -3.39
N LEU A 122 -5.91 -12.27 -3.77
CA LEU A 122 -5.58 -11.67 -5.06
C LEU A 122 -5.96 -12.61 -6.22
N GLU A 123 -5.55 -13.88 -6.16
CA GLU A 123 -5.83 -14.89 -7.21
C GLU A 123 -7.32 -15.18 -7.37
N GLN A 124 -8.09 -15.09 -6.28
CA GLN A 124 -9.55 -15.30 -6.27
C GLN A 124 -10.35 -14.04 -6.60
N GLY A 125 -9.69 -12.90 -6.87
CA GLY A 125 -10.37 -11.63 -7.14
C GLY A 125 -11.08 -11.01 -5.94
N ARG A 126 -10.69 -11.39 -4.71
CA ARG A 126 -11.25 -10.84 -3.46
C ARG A 126 -10.55 -9.58 -2.97
N MET A 127 -9.42 -9.23 -3.57
CA MET A 127 -8.75 -7.96 -3.32
C MET A 127 -9.36 -6.90 -4.22
N THR A 128 -10.05 -5.95 -3.64
CA THR A 128 -10.76 -4.93 -4.40
C THR A 128 -9.79 -3.91 -5.00
N LYS A 129 -9.89 -3.71 -6.31
CA LYS A 129 -9.12 -2.69 -7.02
C LYS A 129 -9.68 -1.29 -6.71
N PRO A 130 -8.85 -0.31 -6.32
CA PRO A 130 -9.24 1.09 -6.25
C PRO A 130 -9.74 1.62 -7.60
N SER A 131 -10.53 2.69 -7.59
CA SER A 131 -11.04 3.33 -8.82
C SER A 131 -9.92 3.76 -9.79
N TYR A 132 -8.79 4.17 -9.24
CA TYR A 132 -7.55 4.37 -9.96
C TYR A 132 -6.40 3.76 -9.17
N LEU A 133 -5.59 2.94 -9.83
CA LEU A 133 -4.42 2.30 -9.23
C LEU A 133 -3.22 2.42 -10.18
N ALA A 134 -2.15 3.03 -9.68
CA ALA A 134 -0.84 3.01 -10.31
C ALA A 134 0.15 2.27 -9.42
N VAL A 135 1.04 1.51 -10.04
CA VAL A 135 2.07 0.72 -9.34
C VAL A 135 3.42 1.01 -9.97
N CYS A 136 4.38 1.42 -9.15
CA CYS A 136 5.75 1.71 -9.56
C CYS A 136 6.75 0.89 -8.76
N ALA A 137 7.73 0.32 -9.44
CA ALA A 137 8.90 -0.32 -8.82
C ALA A 137 10.18 0.28 -9.38
N GLY A 138 11.24 0.28 -8.57
CA GLY A 138 12.57 0.56 -9.08
C GLY A 138 13.05 -0.59 -9.96
N GLU A 139 13.78 -0.27 -11.02
CA GLU A 139 14.31 -1.27 -11.96
C GLU A 139 15.20 -2.31 -11.27
N LEU A 140 15.89 -1.89 -10.23
CA LEU A 140 16.80 -2.73 -9.44
C LEU A 140 16.18 -3.24 -8.12
N ASP A 141 14.89 -3.03 -7.90
CA ASP A 141 14.20 -3.58 -6.74
C ASP A 141 14.23 -5.12 -6.77
N ALA A 142 14.42 -5.72 -5.61
CA ALA A 142 14.55 -7.16 -5.45
C ALA A 142 13.49 -7.75 -4.51
N GLY A 143 13.38 -9.07 -4.48
CA GLY A 143 12.46 -9.80 -3.61
C GLY A 143 10.99 -9.48 -3.92
N SER A 144 10.20 -9.24 -2.89
CA SER A 144 8.76 -8.97 -3.01
C SER A 144 8.42 -7.67 -3.76
N CYS A 145 9.39 -6.77 -3.95
CA CYS A 145 9.22 -5.51 -4.67
C CYS A 145 9.76 -5.56 -6.10
N SER A 146 10.27 -6.69 -6.55
CA SER A 146 10.91 -6.80 -7.87
C SER A 146 9.95 -6.47 -9.02
N PRO A 147 10.46 -5.98 -10.17
CA PRO A 147 9.62 -5.68 -11.33
C PRO A 147 8.78 -6.88 -11.80
N ILE A 148 9.29 -8.11 -11.67
CA ILE A 148 8.56 -9.33 -12.02
C ILE A 148 7.33 -9.50 -11.11
N MET A 149 7.49 -9.31 -9.80
CA MET A 149 6.41 -9.41 -8.84
C MET A 149 5.36 -8.31 -9.08
N VAL A 150 5.81 -7.09 -9.37
CA VAL A 150 4.91 -5.96 -9.68
C VAL A 150 4.10 -6.22 -10.94
N ARG A 151 4.71 -6.76 -12.00
CA ARG A 151 3.98 -7.14 -13.23
C ARG A 151 2.91 -8.18 -12.92
N LYS A 152 3.27 -9.24 -12.19
CA LYS A 152 2.33 -10.31 -11.84
C LYS A 152 1.16 -9.78 -11.01
N PHE A 153 1.43 -8.93 -10.03
CA PHE A 153 0.39 -8.27 -9.25
C PHE A 153 -0.52 -7.43 -10.16
N SER A 154 0.05 -6.61 -11.04
CA SER A 154 -0.70 -5.76 -11.97
C SER A 154 -1.62 -6.56 -12.89
N GLU A 155 -1.14 -7.68 -13.42
CA GLU A 155 -1.94 -8.61 -14.22
C GLU A 155 -3.12 -9.18 -13.42
N LEU A 156 -2.87 -9.66 -12.20
CA LEU A 156 -3.90 -10.29 -11.36
C LEU A 156 -4.95 -9.30 -10.86
N ILE A 157 -4.57 -8.05 -10.57
CA ILE A 157 -5.51 -7.01 -10.13
C ILE A 157 -6.10 -6.20 -11.30
N ASN A 158 -5.74 -6.52 -12.54
CA ASN A 158 -6.19 -5.85 -13.77
C ASN A 158 -5.83 -4.35 -13.81
N VAL A 159 -4.55 -4.04 -13.62
CA VAL A 159 -3.97 -2.72 -13.95
C VAL A 159 -3.38 -2.82 -15.36
N ASP A 160 -3.80 -1.92 -16.24
CA ASP A 160 -3.27 -1.81 -17.61
C ASP A 160 -1.85 -1.20 -17.63
#